data_86a062312fa81db7f3e90e8fb3d8c545
#
_entry.id   86a062312fa81db7f3e90e8fb3d8c545
#
_cell.length_a   1.000
_cell.length_b   1.000
_cell.length_c   1.000
_cell.angle_alpha   90.00
_cell.angle_beta   90.00
_cell.angle_gamma   90.00
#
_symmetry.space_group_name_H-M   'P 1'
#
loop_
_entity.id
_entity.type
_entity.pdbx_description
1 polymer ?
#
loop_
_entity_poly.entity_id
_entity_poly.type
_entity_poly.pdbx_seq_one_letter_code
_entity_poly.pdbx_strand_id
1 'polypeptide(L)'
;MSEWLSHFLEQPVATTPSGSSGNRPLYGIIDSVRQPRALEKLYQQSGLNGVEKLFQDTPFAEMNDASPIWLQLTPGGSAAVQAIELCRDNRAGILLTSREKPETALLHARRLLRMNDPSHGDSLARYYDPAFWSALALTVPARALFGPWASVYTPPAHRDDQQWRVWEQTEKVDASNGEQKYPLHLKSDTLIAFDEIRCWYWIRLRNAECAASLSDSQLSGVSDNLQLLVDHGIEEGRHLEHLLPNLNQGPLQARTDVMNVLSSDMPAFEKVQRLEV
;
A
#
# COMPACT_ATOMS: atom_id res chain seq x y z
N MET A 1 19.05 -6.33 1.44
CA MET A 1 17.88 -5.42 1.25
C MET A 1 17.82 -5.04 -0.21
N SER A 2 16.69 -5.23 -0.84
CA SER A 2 16.52 -4.85 -2.24
C SER A 2 16.60 -3.33 -2.41
N GLU A 3 16.84 -2.89 -3.61
CA GLU A 3 16.86 -1.48 -3.98
C GLU A 3 15.50 -0.82 -3.70
N TRP A 4 14.40 -1.52 -4.01
CA TRP A 4 13.04 -1.00 -3.85
C TRP A 4 12.64 -0.77 -2.39
N LEU A 5 12.95 -1.73 -1.52
CA LEU A 5 12.67 -1.58 -0.09
C LEU A 5 13.52 -0.48 0.54
N SER A 6 14.78 -0.31 0.13
CA SER A 6 15.62 0.81 0.56
C SER A 6 15.01 2.16 0.18
N HIS A 7 14.66 2.34 -1.09
CA HIS A 7 14.04 3.57 -1.57
C HIS A 7 12.68 3.85 -0.90
N PHE A 8 11.90 2.79 -0.60
CA PHE A 8 10.67 2.93 0.15
C PHE A 8 10.93 3.45 1.57
N LEU A 9 11.94 2.93 2.27
CA LEU A 9 12.27 3.32 3.64
C LEU A 9 12.83 4.74 3.73
N GLU A 10 13.50 5.23 2.69
CA GLU A 10 14.04 6.58 2.58
C GLU A 10 12.99 7.65 2.29
N GLN A 11 11.75 7.26 1.93
CA GLN A 11 10.70 8.25 1.64
C GLN A 11 10.40 9.14 2.85
N PRO A 12 10.20 10.45 2.64
CA PRO A 12 9.82 11.38 3.69
C PRO A 12 8.60 10.91 4.47
N VAL A 13 8.57 11.20 5.77
CA VAL A 13 7.44 10.89 6.64
C VAL A 13 6.84 12.15 7.25
N ALA A 14 5.53 12.11 7.50
CA ALA A 14 4.79 13.17 8.18
C ALA A 14 3.90 12.57 9.27
N THR A 15 3.71 13.29 10.36
CA THR A 15 2.84 12.85 11.47
C THR A 15 1.36 13.04 11.16
N THR A 16 1.04 13.93 10.23
CA THR A 16 -0.35 14.18 9.81
C THR A 16 -0.38 14.40 8.31
N PRO A 17 -1.25 13.70 7.58
CA PRO A 17 -1.53 13.99 6.18
C PRO A 17 -2.19 15.37 6.04
N SER A 18 -1.40 16.40 5.97
CA SER A 18 -1.85 17.75 5.71
C SER A 18 -0.99 18.29 4.57
N GLY A 19 -1.61 18.87 3.57
CA GLY A 19 -0.83 19.51 2.51
C GLY A 19 0.19 20.45 3.12
N SER A 20 1.46 20.19 2.91
CA SER A 20 2.60 20.95 3.42
C SER A 20 2.64 22.43 2.97
N SER A 21 1.67 22.87 2.21
CA SER A 21 1.56 24.26 1.71
C SER A 21 0.09 24.64 1.66
N GLY A 22 -0.44 25.16 2.77
CA GLY A 22 -1.70 25.90 2.92
C GLY A 22 -2.81 25.64 1.92
N ASN A 23 -4.01 25.41 2.40
CA ASN A 23 -5.28 25.53 1.68
C ASN A 23 -5.59 24.60 0.48
N ARG A 24 -4.80 23.54 0.26
CA ARG A 24 -5.17 22.54 -0.77
C ARG A 24 -6.26 21.63 -0.26
N PRO A 25 -7.26 21.29 -1.09
CA PRO A 25 -8.27 20.31 -0.71
C PRO A 25 -7.63 18.94 -0.43
N LEU A 26 -8.10 18.31 0.65
CA LEU A 26 -7.71 16.96 1.04
C LEU A 26 -8.73 15.97 0.49
N TYR A 27 -8.26 14.88 -0.07
CA TYR A 27 -9.08 13.79 -0.55
C TYR A 27 -8.67 12.48 0.13
N GLY A 28 -9.59 11.54 0.21
CA GLY A 28 -9.33 10.18 0.66
C GLY A 28 -9.85 9.17 -0.34
N ILE A 29 -9.15 8.04 -0.48
CA ILE A 29 -9.66 6.86 -1.16
C ILE A 29 -9.64 5.73 -0.16
N ILE A 30 -10.83 5.23 0.21
CA ILE A 30 -10.98 4.18 1.22
C ILE A 30 -11.53 2.92 0.56
N ASP A 31 -10.88 1.80 0.81
CA ASP A 31 -11.32 0.48 0.43
C ASP A 31 -12.55 0.08 1.24
N SER A 32 -13.72 0.06 0.62
CA SER A 32 -14.99 -0.27 1.27
C SER A 32 -15.06 -1.73 1.74
N VAL A 33 -14.28 -2.62 1.12
CA VAL A 33 -14.21 -4.03 1.52
C VAL A 33 -13.44 -4.18 2.84
N ARG A 34 -12.34 -3.42 3.01
CA ARG A 34 -11.57 -3.38 4.27
C ARG A 34 -12.27 -2.55 5.35
N GLN A 35 -13.07 -1.57 4.96
CA GLN A 35 -13.80 -0.66 5.86
C GLN A 35 -15.29 -0.57 5.49
N PRO A 36 -16.08 -1.64 5.68
CA PRO A 36 -17.47 -1.70 5.22
C PRO A 36 -18.39 -0.68 5.87
N ARG A 37 -18.01 -0.14 7.05
CA ARG A 37 -18.77 0.90 7.75
C ARG A 37 -18.17 2.32 7.61
N ALA A 38 -17.29 2.53 6.63
CA ALA A 38 -16.61 3.82 6.45
C ALA A 38 -17.61 4.97 6.24
N LEU A 39 -18.58 4.81 5.37
CA LEU A 39 -19.59 5.84 5.09
C LEU A 39 -20.42 6.17 6.32
N GLU A 40 -20.86 5.19 7.08
CA GLU A 40 -21.62 5.40 8.31
C GLU A 40 -20.85 6.28 9.30
N LYS A 41 -19.55 5.99 9.50
CA LYS A 41 -18.69 6.77 10.39
C LYS A 41 -18.46 8.21 9.88
N LEU A 42 -18.26 8.36 8.57
CA LEU A 42 -17.96 9.64 7.95
C LEU A 42 -19.17 10.59 7.89
N TYR A 43 -20.37 10.07 7.62
CA TYR A 43 -21.59 10.92 7.60
C TYR A 43 -21.97 11.50 8.98
N GLN A 44 -21.41 10.96 10.05
CA GLN A 44 -21.56 11.49 11.40
C GLN A 44 -20.62 12.68 11.68
N GLN A 45 -19.72 13.00 10.74
CA GLN A 45 -18.69 14.01 10.93
C GLN A 45 -18.95 15.26 10.10
N SER A 46 -18.48 16.41 10.57
CA SER A 46 -18.50 17.67 9.81
C SER A 46 -17.27 17.78 8.89
N GLY A 47 -17.42 18.53 7.78
CA GLY A 47 -16.32 18.78 6.85
C GLY A 47 -16.15 17.68 5.76
N LEU A 48 -17.16 16.84 5.57
CA LEU A 48 -17.29 15.97 4.40
C LEU A 48 -18.01 16.74 3.29
N ASN A 49 -17.28 17.10 2.22
CA ASN A 49 -17.78 17.96 1.15
C ASN A 49 -18.29 17.19 -0.07
N GLY A 50 -17.88 15.92 -0.22
CA GLY A 50 -18.33 15.07 -1.31
C GLY A 50 -17.91 13.61 -1.10
N VAL A 51 -18.75 12.72 -1.61
CA VAL A 51 -18.53 11.26 -1.59
C VAL A 51 -18.92 10.71 -2.95
N GLU A 52 -18.01 9.92 -3.53
CA GLU A 52 -18.23 9.24 -4.80
C GLU A 52 -17.77 7.78 -4.72
N LYS A 53 -18.45 6.90 -5.40
CA LYS A 53 -17.98 5.55 -5.66
C LYS A 53 -17.04 5.57 -6.86
N LEU A 54 -15.80 5.08 -6.71
CA LEU A 54 -14.81 5.15 -7.78
C LEU A 54 -15.17 4.31 -9.01
N PHE A 55 -15.87 3.19 -8.83
CA PHE A 55 -16.25 2.33 -9.95
C PHE A 55 -17.39 2.89 -10.79
N GLN A 56 -18.13 3.85 -10.25
CA GLN A 56 -19.19 4.54 -11.00
C GLN A 56 -18.60 5.20 -12.26
N ASP A 57 -19.32 5.10 -13.37
CA ASP A 57 -18.92 5.62 -14.70
C ASP A 57 -17.58 5.05 -15.22
N THR A 58 -17.24 3.81 -14.81
CA THR A 58 -16.07 3.08 -15.28
C THR A 58 -16.48 1.69 -15.80
N PRO A 59 -15.59 0.96 -16.49
CA PRO A 59 -15.84 -0.44 -16.88
C PRO A 59 -16.12 -1.38 -15.69
N PHE A 60 -15.89 -0.94 -14.46
CA PHE A 60 -16.07 -1.72 -13.24
C PHE A 60 -17.39 -1.41 -12.51
N ALA A 61 -18.32 -0.69 -13.14
CA ALA A 61 -19.59 -0.26 -12.54
C ALA A 61 -20.46 -1.42 -12.02
N GLU A 62 -20.35 -2.60 -12.62
CA GLU A 62 -21.06 -3.81 -12.15
C GLU A 62 -20.59 -4.27 -10.75
N MET A 63 -19.36 -3.93 -10.35
CA MET A 63 -18.80 -4.23 -9.03
C MET A 63 -18.97 -3.07 -8.03
N ASN A 64 -19.93 -2.19 -8.25
CA ASN A 64 -20.08 -0.94 -7.49
C ASN A 64 -20.32 -1.14 -5.98
N ASP A 65 -20.78 -2.31 -5.55
CA ASP A 65 -20.92 -2.65 -4.12
C ASP A 65 -19.56 -2.82 -3.42
N ALA A 66 -18.55 -3.25 -4.15
CA ALA A 66 -17.16 -3.37 -3.67
C ALA A 66 -16.30 -2.15 -4.05
N SER A 67 -16.93 -1.07 -4.56
CA SER A 67 -16.20 0.11 -5.01
C SER A 67 -15.49 0.80 -3.86
N PRO A 68 -14.21 1.19 -4.01
CA PRO A 68 -13.61 2.12 -3.09
C PRO A 68 -14.34 3.48 -3.12
N ILE A 69 -14.26 4.18 -2.00
CA ILE A 69 -14.97 5.43 -1.77
C ILE A 69 -13.98 6.58 -1.93
N TRP A 70 -14.29 7.49 -2.84
CA TRP A 70 -13.64 8.79 -2.96
C TRP A 70 -14.27 9.78 -2.01
N LEU A 71 -13.45 10.53 -1.26
CA LEU A 71 -13.85 11.52 -0.29
C LEU A 71 -13.26 12.88 -0.64
N GLN A 72 -14.06 13.93 -0.54
CA GLN A 72 -13.60 15.30 -0.52
C GLN A 72 -13.75 15.86 0.90
N LEU A 73 -12.65 16.30 1.49
CA LEU A 73 -12.54 16.62 2.91
C LEU A 73 -12.09 18.06 3.13
N THR A 74 -12.65 18.70 4.15
CA THR A 74 -12.08 19.95 4.67
C THR A 74 -10.84 19.62 5.51
N PRO A 75 -9.64 20.16 5.16
CA PRO A 75 -8.44 19.93 5.96
C PRO A 75 -8.66 20.33 7.42
N GLY A 76 -8.28 19.45 8.35
CA GLY A 76 -8.47 19.68 9.80
C GLY A 76 -9.91 19.50 10.30
N GLY A 77 -10.88 19.25 9.44
CA GLY A 77 -12.25 18.93 9.85
C GLY A 77 -12.36 17.54 10.49
N SER A 78 -13.43 17.28 11.25
CA SER A 78 -13.60 15.98 11.91
C SER A 78 -13.75 14.83 10.93
N ALA A 79 -14.32 15.04 9.73
CA ALA A 79 -14.33 14.03 8.67
C ALA A 79 -12.93 13.69 8.15
N ALA A 80 -12.01 14.68 8.10
CA ALA A 80 -10.62 14.42 7.71
C ALA A 80 -9.89 13.59 8.77
N VAL A 81 -10.08 13.89 10.05
CA VAL A 81 -9.55 13.09 11.16
C VAL A 81 -10.08 11.65 11.07
N GLN A 82 -11.38 11.48 10.88
CA GLN A 82 -11.99 10.15 10.75
C GLN A 82 -11.47 9.39 9.51
N ALA A 83 -11.26 10.08 8.38
CA ALA A 83 -10.70 9.46 7.17
C ALA A 83 -9.24 9.02 7.38
N ILE A 84 -8.43 9.81 8.08
CA ILE A 84 -7.07 9.45 8.50
C ILE A 84 -7.09 8.14 9.31
N GLU A 85 -7.96 8.05 10.30
CA GLU A 85 -8.11 6.83 11.12
C GLU A 85 -8.54 5.63 10.29
N LEU A 86 -9.55 5.80 9.42
CA LEU A 86 -10.06 4.74 8.55
C LEU A 86 -9.00 4.22 7.56
N CYS A 87 -8.20 5.12 6.97
CA CYS A 87 -7.11 4.71 6.08
C CYS A 87 -6.01 3.97 6.84
N ARG A 88 -5.68 4.40 8.06
CA ARG A 88 -4.67 3.79 8.91
C ARG A 88 -5.11 2.44 9.44
N ASP A 89 -6.37 2.34 9.88
CA ASP A 89 -6.97 1.10 10.35
C ASP A 89 -7.07 0.09 9.19
N ASN A 90 -6.47 -1.07 9.37
CA ASN A 90 -6.34 -2.11 8.34
C ASN A 90 -5.63 -1.66 7.04
N ARG A 91 -4.94 -0.51 7.04
CA ARG A 91 -4.31 0.06 5.83
C ARG A 91 -5.30 0.13 4.67
N ALA A 92 -6.49 0.64 4.98
CA ALA A 92 -7.64 0.53 4.09
C ALA A 92 -7.71 1.64 3.04
N GLY A 93 -6.66 2.41 2.83
CA GLY A 93 -6.69 3.44 1.81
C GLY A 93 -5.51 4.40 1.86
N ILE A 94 -5.62 5.43 1.04
CA ILE A 94 -4.64 6.51 0.90
C ILE A 94 -5.31 7.86 1.02
N LEU A 95 -4.53 8.86 1.40
CA LEU A 95 -4.95 10.26 1.38
C LEU A 95 -4.15 11.02 0.32
N LEU A 96 -4.69 12.07 -0.23
CA LEU A 96 -4.01 12.84 -1.27
C LEU A 96 -4.44 14.30 -1.31
N THR A 97 -3.61 15.13 -1.92
CA THR A 97 -3.94 16.52 -2.25
C THR A 97 -3.86 16.72 -3.76
N SER A 98 -4.62 17.67 -4.29
CA SER A 98 -4.61 17.99 -5.72
C SER A 98 -4.28 19.46 -5.95
N ARG A 99 -3.69 19.74 -7.11
CA ARG A 99 -3.49 21.11 -7.65
C ARG A 99 -4.69 21.58 -8.46
N GLU A 100 -5.47 20.62 -8.94
CA GLU A 100 -6.59 20.82 -9.84
C GLU A 100 -7.92 20.70 -9.11
N LYS A 101 -8.99 21.03 -9.82
CA LYS A 101 -10.37 20.93 -9.33
C LYS A 101 -10.74 19.49 -8.94
N PRO A 102 -11.73 19.33 -8.03
CA PRO A 102 -12.18 18.02 -7.55
C PRO A 102 -12.54 17.03 -8.66
N GLU A 103 -13.21 17.52 -9.71
CA GLU A 103 -13.67 16.70 -10.83
C GLU A 103 -12.48 16.12 -11.63
N THR A 104 -11.45 16.95 -11.85
CA THR A 104 -10.21 16.53 -12.53
C THR A 104 -9.45 15.50 -11.70
N ALA A 105 -9.38 15.71 -10.39
CA ALA A 105 -8.74 14.79 -9.46
C ALA A 105 -9.46 13.44 -9.40
N LEU A 106 -10.80 13.44 -9.35
CA LEU A 106 -11.63 12.24 -9.38
C LEU A 106 -11.52 11.50 -10.72
N LEU A 107 -11.54 12.21 -11.83
CA LEU A 107 -11.39 11.59 -13.15
C LEU A 107 -10.05 10.86 -13.26
N HIS A 108 -8.98 11.45 -12.74
CA HIS A 108 -7.67 10.79 -12.68
C HIS A 108 -7.71 9.54 -11.80
N ALA A 109 -8.35 9.60 -10.62
CA ALA A 109 -8.54 8.45 -9.76
C ALA A 109 -9.23 7.29 -10.49
N ARG A 110 -10.30 7.58 -11.25
CA ARG A 110 -11.02 6.59 -12.06
C ARG A 110 -10.15 6.00 -13.18
N ARG A 111 -9.29 6.81 -13.81
CA ARG A 111 -8.37 6.35 -14.86
C ARG A 111 -7.29 5.40 -14.33
N LEU A 112 -6.80 5.62 -13.11
CA LEU A 112 -5.82 4.75 -12.47
C LEU A 112 -6.38 3.38 -12.08
N LEU A 113 -7.69 3.18 -12.04
CA LEU A 113 -8.29 1.86 -11.80
C LEU A 113 -7.96 0.84 -12.89
N ARG A 114 -7.58 1.30 -14.08
CA ARG A 114 -7.28 0.44 -15.22
C ARG A 114 -5.79 0.50 -15.52
N MET A 115 -5.13 -0.62 -15.38
CA MET A 115 -3.72 -0.80 -15.74
C MET A 115 -3.57 -2.01 -16.65
N ASN A 116 -2.58 -1.94 -17.53
CA ASN A 116 -2.25 -3.02 -18.42
C ASN A 116 -1.10 -3.85 -17.83
N ASP A 117 -1.39 -5.10 -17.53
CA ASP A 117 -0.41 -6.10 -17.11
C ASP A 117 0.06 -6.88 -18.32
N PRO A 118 1.37 -7.04 -18.55
CA PRO A 118 1.89 -7.81 -19.69
C PRO A 118 1.40 -9.25 -19.78
N SER A 119 1.07 -9.85 -18.61
CA SER A 119 0.65 -11.25 -18.51
C SER A 119 -0.88 -11.44 -18.60
N HIS A 120 -1.65 -10.44 -18.13
CA HIS A 120 -3.10 -10.56 -17.95
C HIS A 120 -3.90 -9.52 -18.75
N GLY A 121 -3.24 -8.62 -19.48
CA GLY A 121 -3.90 -7.55 -20.22
C GLY A 121 -4.47 -6.45 -19.29
N ASP A 122 -5.59 -5.85 -19.67
CA ASP A 122 -6.24 -4.80 -18.88
C ASP A 122 -6.87 -5.37 -17.61
N SER A 123 -6.40 -4.91 -16.47
CA SER A 123 -6.77 -5.39 -15.15
C SER A 123 -7.22 -4.25 -14.24
N LEU A 124 -8.08 -4.58 -13.25
CA LEU A 124 -8.43 -3.67 -12.16
C LEU A 124 -7.22 -3.48 -11.25
N ALA A 125 -6.70 -2.27 -11.20
CA ALA A 125 -5.60 -1.90 -10.31
C ALA A 125 -6.14 -1.32 -9.01
N ARG A 126 -5.82 -1.96 -7.89
CA ARG A 126 -6.13 -1.46 -6.54
C ARG A 126 -5.05 -0.50 -6.06
N TYR A 127 -4.76 0.55 -6.85
CA TYR A 127 -3.71 1.53 -6.56
C TYR A 127 -3.91 2.24 -5.21
N TYR A 128 -5.10 2.21 -4.64
CA TYR A 128 -5.42 2.71 -3.30
C TYR A 128 -4.96 1.77 -2.17
N ASP A 129 -4.43 0.58 -2.48
CA ASP A 129 -3.67 -0.21 -1.51
C ASP A 129 -2.32 0.48 -1.24
N PRO A 130 -1.97 0.76 0.03
CA PRO A 130 -0.75 1.51 0.37
C PRO A 130 0.54 0.90 -0.14
N ALA A 131 0.65 -0.44 -0.13
CA ALA A 131 1.84 -1.11 -0.64
C ALA A 131 1.92 -1.01 -2.16
N PHE A 132 0.79 -1.18 -2.85
CA PHE A 132 0.75 -1.07 -4.31
C PHE A 132 0.98 0.36 -4.79
N TRP A 133 0.38 1.38 -4.10
CA TRP A 133 0.71 2.78 -4.39
C TRP A 133 2.20 3.05 -4.26
N SER A 134 2.81 2.57 -3.17
CA SER A 134 4.24 2.77 -2.92
C SER A 134 5.11 2.16 -4.02
N ALA A 135 4.79 0.96 -4.47
CA ALA A 135 5.47 0.29 -5.58
C ALA A 135 5.33 1.08 -6.90
N LEU A 136 4.11 1.55 -7.20
CA LEU A 136 3.87 2.40 -8.37
C LEU A 136 4.70 3.70 -8.30
N ALA A 137 4.73 4.36 -7.14
CA ALA A 137 5.44 5.61 -6.95
C ALA A 137 6.96 5.47 -7.12
N LEU A 138 7.51 4.28 -6.87
CA LEU A 138 8.94 3.98 -7.08
C LEU A 138 9.27 3.61 -8.53
N THR A 139 8.33 3.02 -9.27
CA THR A 139 8.63 2.36 -10.55
C THR A 139 8.00 3.01 -11.78
N VAL A 140 6.93 3.79 -11.58
CA VAL A 140 6.22 4.50 -12.65
C VAL A 140 6.65 5.96 -12.69
N PRO A 141 6.86 6.56 -13.87
CA PRO A 141 7.19 8.00 -13.96
C PRO A 141 6.16 8.85 -13.21
N ALA A 142 6.65 9.74 -12.33
CA ALA A 142 5.81 10.54 -11.45
C ALA A 142 4.72 11.31 -12.20
N ARG A 143 5.04 11.88 -13.37
CA ARG A 143 4.08 12.59 -14.21
C ARG A 143 2.89 11.71 -14.61
N ALA A 144 3.14 10.43 -14.95
CA ALA A 144 2.11 9.52 -15.37
C ALA A 144 1.25 9.05 -14.20
N LEU A 145 1.85 8.84 -13.03
CA LEU A 145 1.17 8.33 -11.86
C LEU A 145 0.36 9.42 -11.12
N PHE A 146 0.97 10.57 -10.88
CA PHE A 146 0.33 11.62 -10.07
C PHE A 146 -0.70 12.45 -10.86
N GLY A 147 -0.48 12.68 -12.16
CA GLY A 147 -1.37 13.53 -12.96
C GLY A 147 -1.64 14.88 -12.29
N PRO A 148 -2.92 15.20 -11.91
CA PRO A 148 -3.30 16.43 -11.22
C PRO A 148 -2.97 16.44 -9.72
N TRP A 149 -2.62 15.28 -9.12
CA TRP A 149 -2.35 15.17 -7.70
C TRP A 149 -1.00 15.80 -7.34
N ALA A 150 -0.94 16.45 -6.20
CA ALA A 150 0.27 17.10 -5.71
C ALA A 150 1.08 16.18 -4.81
N SER A 151 0.39 15.51 -3.90
CA SER A 151 0.98 14.58 -2.96
C SER A 151 0.02 13.45 -2.64
N VAL A 152 0.56 12.29 -2.30
CA VAL A 152 -0.18 11.15 -1.78
C VAL A 152 0.47 10.72 -0.48
N TYR A 153 -0.35 10.27 0.47
CA TYR A 153 0.05 9.82 1.78
C TYR A 153 -0.37 8.37 1.96
N THR A 154 0.60 7.50 2.22
CA THR A 154 0.34 6.10 2.57
C THR A 154 0.47 5.90 4.07
N PRO A 155 -0.48 5.18 4.71
CA PRO A 155 -0.49 4.99 6.15
C PRO A 155 0.66 4.12 6.63
N PRO A 156 1.03 4.23 7.92
CA PRO A 156 2.00 3.35 8.56
C PRO A 156 1.53 1.90 8.59
N ALA A 157 2.44 0.98 8.89
CA ALA A 157 2.13 -0.43 8.99
C ALA A 157 1.25 -0.75 10.20
N HIS A 158 1.50 -0.08 11.34
CA HIS A 158 0.76 -0.26 12.57
C HIS A 158 -0.07 0.97 12.91
N ARG A 159 -1.27 0.77 13.45
CA ARG A 159 -2.22 1.86 13.72
C ARG A 159 -1.73 2.86 14.77
N ASP A 160 -0.85 2.43 15.69
CA ASP A 160 -0.31 3.30 16.76
C ASP A 160 0.88 4.13 16.25
N ASP A 161 1.46 3.77 15.12
CA ASP A 161 2.46 4.59 14.45
C ASP A 161 1.75 5.74 13.71
N GLN A 162 2.33 6.94 13.80
CA GLN A 162 1.77 8.14 13.19
C GLN A 162 2.60 8.61 11.97
N GLN A 163 3.59 7.85 11.56
CA GLN A 163 4.48 8.22 10.48
C GLN A 163 3.93 7.82 9.11
N TRP A 164 3.19 8.73 8.48
CA TRP A 164 2.71 8.58 7.11
C TRP A 164 3.83 8.81 6.11
N ARG A 165 4.01 7.95 5.13
CA ARG A 165 4.94 8.20 4.02
C ARG A 165 4.33 9.22 3.07
N VAL A 166 5.18 10.15 2.63
CA VAL A 166 4.79 11.24 1.76
C VAL A 166 5.38 11.02 0.38
N TRP A 167 4.53 10.98 -0.61
CA TRP A 167 4.89 10.85 -2.02
C TRP A 167 4.53 12.16 -2.71
N GLU A 168 5.51 12.88 -3.22
CA GLU A 168 5.29 14.20 -3.84
C GLU A 168 5.63 14.17 -5.33
N GLN A 169 4.82 14.85 -6.09
CA GLN A 169 5.16 15.14 -7.49
C GLN A 169 6.17 16.27 -7.53
N THR A 170 7.43 15.93 -7.71
CA THR A 170 8.55 16.89 -7.78
C THR A 170 8.69 17.56 -9.16
N GLU A 171 8.22 16.91 -10.22
CA GLU A 171 8.29 17.46 -11.57
C GLU A 171 7.24 18.55 -11.79
N LYS A 172 7.67 19.72 -12.28
CA LYS A 172 6.74 20.73 -12.78
C LYS A 172 6.02 20.16 -14.00
N VAL A 173 4.70 20.07 -13.92
CA VAL A 173 3.88 19.71 -15.08
C VAL A 173 3.84 20.90 -16.02
N ASP A 174 4.72 20.92 -17.01
CA ASP A 174 4.54 21.80 -18.16
C ASP A 174 3.30 21.28 -18.93
N ALA A 175 2.26 22.10 -18.95
CA ALA A 175 0.97 21.78 -19.57
C ALA A 175 1.05 21.50 -21.09
N SER A 176 2.22 21.66 -21.69
CA SER A 176 2.43 21.65 -23.15
C SER A 176 2.87 20.31 -23.77
N ASN A 177 3.20 19.28 -22.98
CA ASN A 177 3.79 18.07 -23.55
C ASN A 177 2.97 16.80 -23.29
N GLY A 178 2.18 16.44 -24.29
CA GLY A 178 1.74 15.07 -24.55
C GLY A 178 0.56 14.58 -23.67
N GLU A 179 -0.47 14.09 -24.33
CA GLU A 179 -1.55 13.35 -23.69
C GLU A 179 -0.98 12.17 -22.91
N GLN A 180 -1.29 12.10 -21.64
CA GLN A 180 -0.97 10.97 -20.80
C GLN A 180 -1.69 9.74 -21.33
N LYS A 181 -0.94 8.73 -21.78
CA LYS A 181 -1.52 7.48 -22.29
C LYS A 181 -2.06 6.63 -21.14
N TYR A 182 -3.32 6.29 -21.21
CA TYR A 182 -3.96 5.30 -20.35
C TYR A 182 -4.38 4.10 -21.20
N PRO A 183 -4.42 2.89 -20.63
CA PRO A 183 -4.02 2.52 -19.26
C PRO A 183 -2.51 2.61 -19.04
N LEU A 184 -2.11 2.76 -17.76
CA LEU A 184 -0.69 2.64 -17.39
C LEU A 184 -0.24 1.20 -17.58
N HIS A 185 1.01 1.02 -18.05
CA HIS A 185 1.61 -0.29 -18.19
C HIS A 185 2.39 -0.65 -16.92
N LEU A 186 2.03 -1.77 -16.31
CA LEU A 186 2.78 -2.36 -15.21
C LEU A 186 4.05 -3.01 -15.73
N LYS A 187 5.15 -2.79 -15.02
CA LYS A 187 6.43 -3.47 -15.26
C LYS A 187 6.64 -4.56 -14.23
N SER A 188 7.49 -5.53 -14.56
CA SER A 188 7.91 -6.57 -13.61
C SER A 188 8.47 -5.97 -12.32
N ASP A 189 9.26 -4.88 -12.43
CA ASP A 189 9.81 -4.17 -11.28
C ASP A 189 8.74 -3.66 -10.32
N THR A 190 7.56 -3.24 -10.84
CA THR A 190 6.44 -2.81 -9.99
C THR A 190 5.89 -3.97 -9.14
N LEU A 191 5.79 -5.15 -9.73
CA LEU A 191 5.31 -6.33 -9.01
C LEU A 191 6.31 -6.79 -7.95
N ILE A 192 7.61 -6.77 -8.27
CA ILE A 192 8.69 -7.08 -7.32
C ILE A 192 8.66 -6.08 -6.16
N ALA A 193 8.63 -4.78 -6.46
CA ALA A 193 8.55 -3.73 -5.43
C ALA A 193 7.29 -3.87 -4.56
N PHE A 194 6.15 -4.22 -5.17
CA PHE A 194 4.90 -4.44 -4.46
C PHE A 194 5.00 -5.60 -3.47
N ASP A 195 5.54 -6.74 -3.89
CA ASP A 195 5.67 -7.92 -3.03
C ASP A 195 6.61 -7.65 -1.84
N GLU A 196 7.73 -6.97 -2.06
CA GLU A 196 8.66 -6.59 -0.99
C GLU A 196 8.04 -5.60 0.01
N ILE A 197 7.37 -4.55 -0.48
CA ILE A 197 6.71 -3.56 0.38
C ILE A 197 5.53 -4.20 1.13
N ARG A 198 4.77 -5.07 0.49
CA ARG A 198 3.68 -5.82 1.11
C ARG A 198 4.20 -6.72 2.23
N CYS A 199 5.32 -7.41 1.98
CA CYS A 199 6.02 -8.23 2.98
C CYS A 199 6.48 -7.37 4.16
N TRP A 200 7.10 -6.22 3.92
CA TRP A 200 7.49 -5.27 4.96
C TRP A 200 6.29 -4.82 5.82
N TYR A 201 5.16 -4.44 5.20
CA TYR A 201 3.94 -4.08 5.91
C TYR A 201 3.43 -5.22 6.79
N TRP A 202 3.50 -6.45 6.29
CA TRP A 202 3.08 -7.64 7.01
C TRP A 202 3.97 -7.90 8.23
N ILE A 203 5.30 -7.88 8.05
CA ILE A 203 6.27 -8.07 9.14
C ILE A 203 6.08 -7.00 10.21
N ARG A 204 5.97 -5.74 9.82
CA ARG A 204 5.81 -4.63 10.77
C ARG A 204 4.53 -4.74 11.60
N LEU A 205 3.42 -5.14 10.98
CA LEU A 205 2.17 -5.34 11.68
C LEU A 205 2.32 -6.46 12.74
N ARG A 206 2.87 -7.62 12.35
CA ARG A 206 3.01 -8.78 13.23
C ARG A 206 4.07 -8.57 14.31
N ASN A 207 5.16 -7.91 13.97
CA ASN A 207 6.21 -7.58 14.93
C ASN A 207 5.70 -6.69 16.09
N ALA A 208 4.82 -5.76 15.82
CA ALA A 208 4.20 -4.94 16.85
C ALA A 208 3.36 -5.78 17.84
N GLU A 209 2.72 -6.85 17.35
CA GLU A 209 1.94 -7.80 18.17
C GLU A 209 2.86 -8.73 18.99
N CYS A 210 4.06 -9.05 18.50
CA CYS A 210 5.01 -9.97 19.15
C CYS A 210 5.98 -9.28 20.14
N ALA A 211 5.84 -7.99 20.40
CA ALA A 211 6.69 -7.21 21.30
C ALA A 211 8.21 -7.21 20.98
N ALA A 212 8.60 -7.68 19.81
CA ALA A 212 9.97 -7.68 19.33
C ALA A 212 10.21 -6.51 18.39
N SER A 213 10.97 -5.49 18.83
CA SER A 213 11.28 -4.33 17.99
C SER A 213 12.41 -4.68 17.00
N LEU A 214 12.06 -5.18 15.82
CA LEU A 214 13.02 -5.34 14.72
C LEU A 214 13.40 -3.96 14.17
N SER A 215 14.69 -3.69 14.08
CA SER A 215 15.20 -2.52 13.35
C SER A 215 15.03 -2.70 11.84
N ASP A 216 15.04 -1.62 11.07
CA ASP A 216 14.92 -1.69 9.61
C ASP A 216 16.04 -2.53 8.97
N SER A 217 17.25 -2.55 9.56
CA SER A 217 18.35 -3.41 9.11
C SER A 217 18.08 -4.92 9.31
N GLN A 218 17.34 -5.29 10.35
CA GLN A 218 16.95 -6.67 10.62
C GLN A 218 15.78 -7.11 9.73
N LEU A 219 14.89 -6.19 9.36
CA LEU A 219 13.74 -6.48 8.49
C LEU A 219 14.13 -7.06 7.14
N SER A 220 15.26 -6.63 6.57
CA SER A 220 15.76 -7.18 5.31
C SER A 220 16.04 -8.68 5.42
N GLY A 221 16.80 -9.09 6.44
CA GLY A 221 17.11 -10.50 6.65
C GLY A 221 15.85 -11.33 6.94
N VAL A 222 14.89 -10.77 7.68
CA VAL A 222 13.60 -11.42 7.93
C VAL A 222 12.79 -11.57 6.65
N SER A 223 12.79 -10.55 5.78
CA SER A 223 12.10 -10.62 4.47
C SER A 223 12.73 -11.69 3.57
N ASP A 224 14.05 -11.76 3.49
CA ASP A 224 14.76 -12.76 2.70
C ASP A 224 14.45 -14.18 3.21
N ASN A 225 14.41 -14.35 4.54
CA ASN A 225 14.04 -15.62 5.16
C ASN A 225 12.56 -15.99 4.91
N LEU A 226 11.64 -15.03 4.96
CA LEU A 226 10.24 -15.28 4.62
C LEU A 226 10.08 -15.72 3.16
N GLN A 227 10.76 -15.04 2.23
CA GLN A 227 10.73 -15.43 0.83
C GLN A 227 11.24 -16.85 0.63
N LEU A 228 12.33 -17.22 1.32
CA LEU A 228 12.84 -18.59 1.29
C LEU A 228 11.80 -19.62 1.77
N LEU A 229 11.04 -19.32 2.83
CA LEU A 229 9.97 -20.19 3.31
C LEU A 229 8.85 -20.36 2.25
N VAL A 230 8.43 -19.25 1.62
CA VAL A 230 7.43 -19.26 0.54
C VAL A 230 7.92 -20.07 -0.66
N ASP A 231 9.16 -19.90 -1.09
CA ASP A 231 9.77 -20.64 -2.20
C ASP A 231 9.83 -22.16 -1.95
N HIS A 232 9.79 -22.57 -0.66
CA HIS A 232 9.74 -23.97 -0.24
C HIS A 232 8.33 -24.45 0.15
N GLY A 233 7.28 -23.69 -0.24
CA GLY A 233 5.88 -24.09 -0.12
C GLY A 233 5.22 -23.78 1.24
N ILE A 234 5.85 -22.95 2.10
CA ILE A 234 5.24 -22.46 3.33
C ILE A 234 4.63 -21.08 3.05
N GLU A 235 3.40 -21.05 2.55
CA GLU A 235 2.75 -19.81 2.07
C GLU A 235 1.64 -19.31 3.02
N GLU A 236 1.12 -20.17 3.90
CA GLU A 236 0.02 -19.80 4.79
C GLU A 236 0.46 -18.79 5.84
N GLY A 237 -0.24 -17.65 5.92
CA GLY A 237 0.09 -16.55 6.83
C GLY A 237 0.23 -16.98 8.29
N ARG A 238 -0.64 -17.88 8.78
CA ARG A 238 -0.55 -18.43 10.15
C ARG A 238 0.77 -19.21 10.39
N HIS A 239 1.25 -19.97 9.40
CA HIS A 239 2.51 -20.69 9.50
C HIS A 239 3.71 -19.73 9.54
N LEU A 240 3.66 -18.70 8.70
CA LEU A 240 4.70 -17.66 8.69
C LEU A 240 4.71 -16.85 10.00
N GLU A 241 3.54 -16.59 10.60
CA GLU A 241 3.43 -15.92 11.90
C GLU A 241 4.10 -16.70 13.02
N HIS A 242 3.89 -18.01 13.07
CA HIS A 242 4.52 -18.88 14.05
C HIS A 242 6.05 -18.90 13.94
N LEU A 243 6.56 -18.85 12.73
CA LEU A 243 8.01 -18.89 12.47
C LEU A 243 8.67 -17.50 12.64
N LEU A 244 7.92 -16.41 12.57
CA LEU A 244 8.45 -15.03 12.56
C LEU A 244 9.47 -14.73 13.68
N PRO A 245 9.28 -15.16 14.96
CA PRO A 245 10.25 -14.93 16.02
C PRO A 245 11.64 -15.54 15.74
N ASN A 246 11.69 -16.64 14.97
CA ASN A 246 12.92 -17.36 14.66
C ASN A 246 13.64 -16.81 13.42
N LEU A 247 12.96 -16.01 12.59
CA LEU A 247 13.51 -15.48 11.34
C LEU A 247 14.55 -14.37 11.54
N ASN A 248 14.65 -13.82 12.75
CA ASN A 248 15.64 -12.78 13.08
C ASN A 248 17.01 -13.32 13.51
N GLN A 249 17.19 -14.64 13.56
CA GLN A 249 18.41 -15.28 14.07
C GLN A 249 19.52 -15.43 13.01
N GLY A 250 19.43 -14.76 11.89
CA GLY A 250 20.35 -14.80 10.77
C GLY A 250 19.78 -15.51 9.54
N PRO A 251 20.56 -15.62 8.45
CA PRO A 251 20.08 -16.22 7.20
C PRO A 251 19.75 -17.69 7.35
N LEU A 252 18.50 -18.08 7.07
CA LEU A 252 18.07 -19.49 7.11
C LEU A 252 18.86 -20.37 6.12
N GLN A 253 19.30 -19.81 5.00
CA GLN A 253 20.10 -20.51 4.00
C GLN A 253 21.45 -21.00 4.55
N ALA A 254 22.00 -20.36 5.58
CA ALA A 254 23.24 -20.78 6.23
C ALA A 254 23.05 -21.93 7.24
N ARG A 255 21.82 -22.28 7.57
CA ARG A 255 21.47 -23.31 8.54
C ARG A 255 21.16 -24.62 7.83
N THR A 256 22.10 -25.58 7.88
CA THR A 256 21.96 -26.88 7.21
C THR A 256 20.76 -27.67 7.71
N ASP A 257 20.46 -27.61 9.01
CA ASP A 257 19.32 -28.26 9.65
C ASP A 257 17.99 -27.75 9.05
N VAL A 258 17.85 -26.43 8.92
CA VAL A 258 16.69 -25.77 8.33
C VAL A 258 16.55 -26.14 6.86
N MET A 259 17.64 -26.03 6.09
CA MET A 259 17.62 -26.33 4.65
C MET A 259 17.27 -27.79 4.35
N ASN A 260 17.68 -28.73 5.20
CA ASN A 260 17.30 -30.13 5.07
C ASN A 260 15.77 -30.33 5.26
N VAL A 261 15.15 -29.60 6.20
CA VAL A 261 13.69 -29.60 6.40
C VAL A 261 12.99 -28.97 5.21
N LEU A 262 13.44 -27.79 4.78
CA LEU A 262 12.80 -27.04 3.68
C LEU A 262 12.86 -27.79 2.34
N SER A 263 13.98 -28.46 2.04
CA SER A 263 14.18 -29.20 0.79
C SER A 263 13.53 -30.59 0.78
N SER A 264 12.91 -31.02 1.88
CA SER A 264 12.23 -32.30 1.95
C SER A 264 10.86 -32.29 1.26
N ASP A 265 10.37 -33.47 0.89
CA ASP A 265 9.01 -33.65 0.31
C ASP A 265 7.89 -33.59 1.35
N MET A 266 8.17 -33.16 2.58
CA MET A 266 7.17 -33.04 3.64
C MET A 266 6.15 -31.96 3.32
N PRO A 267 4.88 -32.13 3.72
CA PRO A 267 3.88 -31.09 3.60
C PRO A 267 4.23 -29.86 4.49
N ALA A 268 3.74 -28.68 4.09
CA ALA A 268 4.09 -27.41 4.73
C ALA A 268 3.92 -27.43 6.26
N PHE A 269 2.82 -28.00 6.76
CA PHE A 269 2.54 -28.04 8.20
C PHE A 269 3.58 -28.84 8.99
N GLU A 270 4.08 -29.96 8.44
CA GLU A 270 5.13 -30.76 9.06
C GLU A 270 6.49 -30.04 9.06
N LYS A 271 6.81 -29.33 7.96
CA LYS A 271 7.99 -28.46 7.89
C LYS A 271 7.94 -27.40 9.00
N VAL A 272 6.80 -26.72 9.17
CA VAL A 272 6.60 -25.69 10.20
C VAL A 272 6.85 -26.29 11.60
N GLN A 273 6.22 -27.40 11.94
CA GLN A 273 6.42 -28.06 13.24
C GLN A 273 7.89 -28.38 13.55
N ARG A 274 8.68 -28.74 12.54
CA ARG A 274 10.11 -29.03 12.71
C ARG A 274 10.99 -27.78 12.80
N LEU A 275 10.51 -26.65 12.26
CA LEU A 275 11.21 -25.38 12.30
C LEU A 275 10.90 -24.56 13.55
N GLU A 276 9.85 -24.89 14.29
CA GLU A 276 9.47 -24.27 15.57
C GLU A 276 10.35 -24.73 16.75
N VAL A 277 11.13 -25.79 16.60
CA VAL A 277 12.02 -26.39 17.60
C VAL A 277 13.44 -25.83 17.41
#